data_608f3b3e1e79c942ac3000aad0b39dd2
#
_entry.id   608f3b3e1e79c942ac3000aad0b39dd2
#
_cell.length_a   1.000
_cell.length_b   1.000
_cell.length_c   1.000
_cell.angle_alpha   90.00
_cell.angle_beta   90.00
_cell.angle_gamma   90.00
#
_symmetry.space_group_name_H-M   'P 1'
#
loop_
_entity.id
_entity.type
_entity.pdbx_description
1 polymer ?
#
loop_
_entity_poly.entity_id
_entity_poly.type
_entity_poly.pdbx_seq_one_letter_code
_entity_poly.pdbx_strand_id
1 'polypeptide(L)'
;MSLSLDSRHCGRVFVIKCVGRIVTGEEITILEACINRGLLESTRIVVQAGEVTRVDSTGMGLLVRFLSHTRNRGGDLRLAAPPPFLSNLLRLTKLTTIFRIYDSEEEAIVSFLKEPAVSNTGSAPAGPLVLFVDQSPDLCAFVRTLLQHHGYEVLSTCRMHDAKTLLSAAKVDYIVLGPDSSSLPADSVAASLKSLAPKASTVLLQNDFKLGDPEQAGLDLLRLMQQRPVD
;
A
#
# COMPACT_ATOMS: atom_id res chain seq x y z
N MET A 1 8.80 12.44 23.36
CA MET A 1 8.37 12.71 21.98
C MET A 1 6.89 12.31 21.84
N SER A 2 6.05 13.18 21.29
CA SER A 2 4.65 12.86 20.91
C SER A 2 4.62 11.85 19.78
N LEU A 3 3.45 11.28 19.50
CA LEU A 3 3.25 10.38 18.37
C LEU A 3 3.24 11.17 17.06
N SER A 4 4.04 10.74 16.10
CA SER A 4 3.98 11.19 14.71
C SER A 4 3.60 10.01 13.82
N LEU A 5 2.70 10.26 12.87
CA LEU A 5 2.20 9.25 11.93
C LEU A 5 2.50 9.68 10.50
N ASP A 6 3.05 8.78 9.71
CA ASP A 6 3.12 8.87 8.25
C ASP A 6 2.32 7.72 7.66
N SER A 7 1.37 8.02 6.80
CA SER A 7 0.48 7.00 6.22
C SER A 7 0.45 7.08 4.70
N ARG A 8 0.43 5.90 4.07
CA ARG A 8 0.42 5.79 2.61
C ARG A 8 -0.21 4.49 2.12
N HIS A 9 -0.51 4.45 0.85
CA HIS A 9 -0.86 3.23 0.15
C HIS A 9 0.35 2.58 -0.51
N CYS A 10 0.46 1.27 -0.35
CA CYS A 10 1.36 0.41 -1.11
C CYS A 10 0.52 -0.69 -1.75
N GLY A 11 0.17 -0.50 -3.01
CA GLY A 11 -0.81 -1.34 -3.69
C GLY A 11 -2.18 -1.29 -3.00
N ARG A 12 -2.62 -2.44 -2.49
CA ARG A 12 -3.90 -2.58 -1.75
C ARG A 12 -3.72 -2.52 -0.23
N VAL A 13 -2.52 -2.23 0.24
CA VAL A 13 -2.19 -2.19 1.68
C VAL A 13 -2.08 -0.74 2.12
N PHE A 14 -2.76 -0.41 3.21
CA PHE A 14 -2.60 0.87 3.88
C PHE A 14 -1.53 0.73 4.96
N VAL A 15 -0.44 1.47 4.83
CA VAL A 15 0.71 1.42 5.73
C VAL A 15 0.69 2.66 6.62
N ILE A 16 0.84 2.45 7.92
CA ILE A 16 0.94 3.50 8.94
C ILE A 16 2.27 3.35 9.65
N LYS A 17 3.19 4.27 9.43
CA LYS A 17 4.44 4.36 10.18
C LYS A 17 4.20 5.17 11.44
N CYS A 18 4.48 4.55 12.60
CA CYS A 18 4.37 5.16 13.91
C CYS A 18 5.75 5.53 14.46
N VAL A 19 5.92 6.78 14.85
CA VAL A 19 7.16 7.29 15.47
C VAL A 19 6.79 7.93 16.81
N GLY A 20 7.42 7.50 17.91
CA GLY A 20 7.21 8.05 19.25
C GLY A 20 6.37 7.14 20.14
N ARG A 21 5.39 7.70 20.87
CA ARG A 21 4.66 6.97 21.93
C ARG A 21 3.23 6.69 21.51
N ILE A 22 2.75 5.48 21.79
CA ILE A 22 1.33 5.10 21.64
C ILE A 22 0.76 4.94 23.06
N VAL A 23 0.36 6.04 23.66
CA VAL A 23 -0.09 6.10 25.06
C VAL A 23 -1.39 6.88 25.18
N THR A 24 -2.08 6.71 26.30
CA THR A 24 -3.31 7.44 26.63
C THR A 24 -3.13 8.95 26.46
N GLY A 25 -4.05 9.57 25.75
CA GLY A 25 -4.06 11.00 25.45
C GLY A 25 -4.31 11.29 23.99
N GLU A 26 -3.80 12.40 23.52
CA GLU A 26 -3.96 12.87 22.15
C GLU A 26 -3.40 11.85 21.13
N GLU A 27 -2.33 11.15 21.50
CA GLU A 27 -1.68 10.14 20.66
C GLU A 27 -2.65 9.02 20.24
N ILE A 28 -3.52 8.57 21.15
CA ILE A 28 -4.54 7.56 20.85
C ILE A 28 -5.57 8.10 19.87
N THR A 29 -6.02 9.32 20.04
CA THR A 29 -7.00 9.96 19.15
C THR A 29 -6.45 10.12 17.73
N ILE A 30 -5.18 10.53 17.61
CA ILE A 30 -4.50 10.68 16.32
C ILE A 30 -4.36 9.33 15.61
N LEU A 31 -3.90 8.30 16.33
CA LEU A 31 -3.75 6.96 15.77
C LEU A 31 -5.10 6.36 15.35
N GLU A 32 -6.12 6.52 16.18
CA GLU A 32 -7.48 6.07 15.90
C GLU A 32 -8.05 6.73 14.65
N ALA A 33 -7.91 8.04 14.50
CA ALA A 33 -8.36 8.77 13.32
C ALA A 33 -7.62 8.30 12.05
N CYS A 34 -6.29 8.07 12.14
CA CYS A 34 -5.49 7.59 11.04
C CYS A 34 -5.92 6.19 10.58
N ILE A 35 -6.11 5.25 11.53
CA ILE A 35 -6.53 3.88 11.19
C ILE A 35 -7.96 3.87 10.64
N ASN A 36 -8.88 4.65 11.21
CA ASN A 36 -10.25 4.76 10.71
C ASN A 36 -10.28 5.27 9.27
N ARG A 37 -9.46 6.27 8.94
CA ARG A 37 -9.31 6.75 7.55
C ARG A 37 -8.81 5.63 6.65
N GLY A 38 -7.76 4.90 7.05
CA GLY A 38 -7.23 3.78 6.29
C GLY A 38 -8.26 2.68 6.06
N LEU A 39 -9.12 2.41 7.03
CA LEU A 39 -10.19 1.40 6.95
C LEU A 39 -11.31 1.76 5.97
N LEU A 40 -11.46 3.03 5.60
CA LEU A 40 -12.38 3.43 4.52
C LEU A 40 -11.87 3.02 3.15
N GLU A 41 -10.54 2.91 3.00
CA GLU A 41 -9.88 2.69 1.73
C GLU A 41 -9.34 1.27 1.58
N SER A 42 -8.94 0.62 2.69
CA SER A 42 -8.35 -0.72 2.68
C SER A 42 -8.69 -1.49 3.96
N THR A 43 -8.97 -2.78 3.80
CA THR A 43 -9.05 -3.73 4.93
C THR A 43 -7.71 -4.41 5.24
N ARG A 44 -6.64 -4.06 4.52
CA ARG A 44 -5.28 -4.59 4.71
C ARG A 44 -4.40 -3.50 5.29
N ILE A 45 -4.10 -3.59 6.58
CA ILE A 45 -3.38 -2.55 7.31
C ILE A 45 -2.06 -3.08 7.82
N VAL A 46 -0.98 -2.34 7.59
CA VAL A 46 0.33 -2.56 8.21
C VAL A 46 0.62 -1.39 9.15
N VAL A 47 0.88 -1.69 10.41
CA VAL A 47 1.39 -0.74 11.40
C VAL A 47 2.88 -1.00 11.55
N GLN A 48 3.70 -0.10 11.02
CA GLN A 48 5.14 -0.11 11.18
C GLN A 48 5.50 0.54 12.51
N ALA A 49 6.04 -0.24 13.44
CA ALA A 49 6.26 0.14 14.82
C ALA A 49 7.75 0.30 15.20
N GLY A 50 8.67 0.25 14.23
CA GLY A 50 10.13 0.23 14.49
C GLY A 50 10.65 1.44 15.25
N GLU A 51 10.01 2.59 15.14
CA GLU A 51 10.37 3.81 15.84
C GLU A 51 9.42 4.15 16.99
N VAL A 52 8.60 3.18 17.42
CA VAL A 52 7.77 3.33 18.62
C VAL A 52 8.65 3.17 19.86
N THR A 53 8.57 4.13 20.76
CA THR A 53 9.41 4.18 21.98
C THR A 53 8.68 3.73 23.24
N ARG A 54 7.34 3.79 23.24
CA ARG A 54 6.51 3.38 24.37
C ARG A 54 5.10 3.02 23.91
N VAL A 55 4.50 2.01 24.55
CA VAL A 55 3.09 1.65 24.40
C VAL A 55 2.54 1.39 25.79
N ASP A 56 1.37 1.93 26.11
CA ASP A 56 0.63 1.60 27.34
C ASP A 56 -0.53 0.63 27.07
N SER A 57 -1.29 0.30 28.12
CA SER A 57 -2.44 -0.60 28.01
C SER A 57 -3.54 -0.07 27.07
N THR A 58 -3.73 1.24 27.04
CA THR A 58 -4.73 1.89 26.16
C THR A 58 -4.30 1.78 24.70
N GLY A 59 -3.02 2.06 24.40
CA GLY A 59 -2.45 1.90 23.06
C GLY A 59 -2.51 0.45 22.58
N MET A 60 -2.20 -0.50 23.46
CA MET A 60 -2.32 -1.92 23.15
C MET A 60 -3.76 -2.33 22.90
N GLY A 61 -4.69 -1.87 23.74
CA GLY A 61 -6.13 -2.11 23.57
C GLY A 61 -6.67 -1.54 22.25
N LEU A 62 -6.18 -0.37 21.85
CA LEU A 62 -6.52 0.24 20.55
C LEU A 62 -6.11 -0.67 19.38
N LEU A 63 -4.87 -1.16 19.38
CA LEU A 63 -4.38 -2.06 18.32
C LEU A 63 -5.20 -3.35 18.25
N VAL A 64 -5.55 -3.95 19.40
CA VAL A 64 -6.40 -5.16 19.46
C VAL A 64 -7.80 -4.88 18.91
N ARG A 65 -8.38 -3.74 19.29
CA ARG A 65 -9.71 -3.33 18.80
C ARG A 65 -9.71 -3.18 17.29
N PHE A 66 -8.70 -2.53 16.74
CA PHE A 66 -8.60 -2.35 15.29
C PHE A 66 -8.28 -3.66 14.54
N LEU A 67 -7.47 -4.55 15.11
CA LEU A 67 -7.29 -5.89 14.57
C LEU A 67 -8.64 -6.61 14.41
N SER A 68 -9.44 -6.62 15.49
CA SER A 68 -10.77 -7.24 15.47
C SER A 68 -11.70 -6.57 14.46
N HIS A 69 -11.70 -5.24 14.41
CA HIS A 69 -12.52 -4.48 13.45
C HIS A 69 -12.13 -4.79 12.00
N THR A 70 -10.83 -4.82 11.72
CA THR A 70 -10.31 -5.12 10.37
C THR A 70 -10.67 -6.54 9.94
N ARG A 71 -10.55 -7.52 10.85
CA ARG A 71 -10.92 -8.92 10.60
C ARG A 71 -12.42 -9.11 10.34
N ASN A 72 -13.25 -8.41 11.09
CA ASN A 72 -14.71 -8.45 10.87
C ASN A 72 -15.10 -7.91 9.48
N ARG A 73 -14.21 -7.15 8.83
CA ARG A 73 -14.38 -6.66 7.46
C ARG A 73 -13.67 -7.52 6.40
N GLY A 74 -13.23 -8.72 6.78
CA GLY A 74 -12.54 -9.65 5.88
C GLY A 74 -11.07 -9.29 5.59
N GLY A 75 -10.48 -8.41 6.39
CA GLY A 75 -9.08 -8.01 6.27
C GLY A 75 -8.21 -8.48 7.43
N ASP A 76 -7.09 -7.81 7.63
CA ASP A 76 -6.18 -8.06 8.75
C ASP A 76 -5.35 -6.80 9.06
N LEU A 77 -4.90 -6.67 10.31
CA LEU A 77 -3.93 -5.69 10.75
C LEU A 77 -2.65 -6.42 11.16
N ARG A 78 -1.54 -6.06 10.53
CA ARG A 78 -0.22 -6.67 10.75
C ARG A 78 0.74 -5.68 11.39
N LEU A 79 1.59 -6.17 12.27
CA LEU A 79 2.65 -5.38 12.90
C LEU A 79 3.97 -5.65 12.19
N ALA A 80 4.68 -4.58 11.86
CA ALA A 80 5.98 -4.65 11.22
C ALA A 80 7.06 -4.02 12.10
N ALA A 81 8.20 -4.68 12.16
CA ALA A 81 9.41 -4.24 12.85
C ALA A 81 9.18 -3.78 14.31
N PRO A 82 8.42 -4.50 15.16
CA PRO A 82 8.21 -4.05 16.54
C PRO A 82 9.55 -4.05 17.29
N PRO A 83 9.87 -2.97 18.05
CA PRO A 83 11.08 -2.93 18.84
C PRO A 83 11.07 -3.99 19.95
N PRO A 84 12.24 -4.38 20.52
CA PRO A 84 12.34 -5.49 21.46
C PRO A 84 11.39 -5.39 22.67
N PHE A 85 11.18 -4.17 23.22
CA PHE A 85 10.27 -4.00 24.34
C PHE A 85 8.81 -4.31 23.96
N LEU A 86 8.37 -3.91 22.74
CA LEU A 86 7.02 -4.16 22.26
C LEU A 86 6.84 -5.64 21.92
N SER A 87 7.84 -6.28 21.29
CA SER A 87 7.85 -7.72 21.03
C SER A 87 7.73 -8.53 22.34
N ASN A 88 8.46 -8.12 23.38
CA ASN A 88 8.35 -8.73 24.72
C ASN A 88 6.97 -8.51 25.34
N LEU A 89 6.42 -7.31 25.24
CA LEU A 89 5.08 -6.98 25.75
C LEU A 89 4.02 -7.84 25.07
N LEU A 90 4.06 -7.94 23.73
CA LEU A 90 3.13 -8.79 22.96
C LEU A 90 3.24 -10.27 23.36
N ARG A 91 4.44 -10.76 23.64
CA ARG A 91 4.68 -12.14 24.10
C ARG A 91 4.12 -12.36 25.49
N LEU A 92 4.40 -11.47 26.44
CA LEU A 92 3.94 -11.59 27.83
C LEU A 92 2.41 -11.53 27.94
N THR A 93 1.77 -10.70 27.10
CA THR A 93 0.31 -10.59 27.03
C THR A 93 -0.34 -11.65 26.14
N LYS A 94 0.43 -12.58 25.57
CA LYS A 94 -0.01 -13.61 24.60
C LYS A 94 -0.65 -13.04 23.33
N LEU A 95 -0.44 -11.77 23.04
CA LEU A 95 -0.99 -11.12 21.85
C LEU A 95 -0.28 -11.57 20.54
N THR A 96 0.88 -12.23 20.66
CA THR A 96 1.54 -12.89 19.51
C THR A 96 0.70 -14.01 18.88
N THR A 97 -0.33 -14.50 19.57
CA THR A 97 -1.24 -15.50 19.03
C THR A 97 -2.29 -14.90 18.10
N ILE A 98 -2.56 -13.62 18.24
CA ILE A 98 -3.58 -12.93 17.44
C ILE A 98 -2.97 -11.99 16.40
N PHE A 99 -1.86 -11.32 16.70
CA PHE A 99 -1.17 -10.46 15.74
C PHE A 99 -0.23 -11.27 14.86
N ARG A 100 -0.26 -11.01 13.57
CA ARG A 100 0.81 -11.40 12.65
C ARG A 100 1.91 -10.35 12.70
N ILE A 101 3.11 -10.78 13.08
CA ILE A 101 4.26 -9.92 13.31
C ILE A 101 5.34 -10.26 12.29
N TYR A 102 5.96 -9.23 11.73
CA TYR A 102 6.99 -9.35 10.71
C TYR A 102 8.22 -8.53 11.10
N ASP A 103 9.39 -8.97 10.68
CA ASP A 103 10.65 -8.31 11.00
C ASP A 103 10.85 -7.02 10.20
N SER A 104 10.17 -6.89 9.05
CA SER A 104 10.20 -5.68 8.23
C SER A 104 8.82 -5.28 7.71
N GLU A 105 8.71 -4.04 7.26
CA GLU A 105 7.51 -3.50 6.62
C GLU A 105 7.24 -4.19 5.28
N GLU A 106 8.30 -4.43 4.50
CA GLU A 106 8.25 -5.10 3.20
C GLU A 106 7.69 -6.51 3.33
N GLU A 107 8.16 -7.28 4.32
CA GLU A 107 7.64 -8.63 4.59
C GLU A 107 6.15 -8.61 4.94
N ALA A 108 5.72 -7.65 5.78
CA ALA A 108 4.32 -7.50 6.13
C ALA A 108 3.45 -7.18 4.91
N ILE A 109 3.92 -6.30 4.01
CA ILE A 109 3.24 -5.94 2.77
C ILE A 109 3.18 -7.15 1.83
N VAL A 110 4.33 -7.78 1.57
CA VAL A 110 4.44 -8.94 0.68
C VAL A 110 3.54 -10.09 1.14
N SER A 111 3.42 -10.28 2.45
CA SER A 111 2.56 -11.34 3.00
C SER A 111 1.08 -11.13 2.67
N PHE A 112 0.61 -9.87 2.56
CA PHE A 112 -0.74 -9.57 2.09
C PHE A 112 -0.94 -9.84 0.59
N LEU A 113 0.11 -9.62 -0.21
CA LEU A 113 0.02 -9.84 -1.66
C LEU A 113 0.02 -11.32 -2.03
N LYS A 114 0.67 -12.15 -1.22
CA LYS A 114 0.70 -13.62 -1.39
C LYS A 114 -0.60 -14.31 -0.94
N GLU A 115 -1.38 -13.66 -0.08
CA GLU A 115 -2.69 -14.20 0.31
C GLU A 115 -3.71 -13.87 -0.79
N PRO A 116 -4.47 -14.87 -1.28
CA PRO A 116 -5.54 -14.60 -2.24
C PRO A 116 -6.47 -13.53 -1.66
N ALA A 117 -6.88 -12.58 -2.50
CA ALA A 117 -7.86 -11.60 -2.10
C ALA A 117 -9.13 -12.35 -1.68
N VAL A 118 -9.54 -12.20 -0.43
CA VAL A 118 -10.90 -12.56 -0.03
C VAL A 118 -11.79 -11.50 -0.66
N SER A 119 -12.17 -11.74 -1.91
CA SER A 119 -13.07 -10.87 -2.64
C SER A 119 -14.47 -11.05 -2.03
N ASN A 120 -14.91 -10.09 -1.24
CA ASN A 120 -16.31 -9.97 -0.81
C ASN A 120 -17.26 -9.57 -1.95
N THR A 121 -16.76 -9.49 -3.16
CA THR A 121 -17.56 -9.35 -4.37
C THR A 121 -17.17 -10.48 -5.31
N GLY A 122 -18.11 -11.41 -5.51
CA GLY A 122 -17.95 -12.52 -6.45
C GLY A 122 -17.71 -12.01 -7.87
N SER A 123 -16.49 -11.73 -8.20
CA SER A 123 -16.06 -11.43 -9.55
C SER A 123 -14.77 -12.18 -9.82
N ALA A 124 -14.88 -13.13 -10.70
CA ALA A 124 -13.79 -13.88 -11.32
C ALA A 124 -12.99 -12.98 -12.30
N PRO A 125 -12.08 -13.60 -13.04
CA PRO A 125 -10.67 -13.46 -12.97
C PRO A 125 -10.24 -12.06 -13.35
N ALA A 126 -9.33 -11.63 -12.62
CA ALA A 126 -8.50 -10.51 -12.77
C ALA A 126 -8.10 -10.27 -14.23
N GLY A 127 -8.48 -9.09 -14.69
CA GLY A 127 -7.84 -8.53 -15.88
C GLY A 127 -6.34 -8.35 -15.66
N PRO A 128 -5.62 -7.85 -16.65
CA PRO A 128 -4.19 -7.64 -16.54
C PRO A 128 -3.83 -6.77 -15.33
N LEU A 129 -2.75 -7.14 -14.61
CA LEU A 129 -2.31 -6.45 -13.42
C LEU A 129 -1.37 -5.28 -13.79
N VAL A 130 -1.74 -4.09 -13.38
CA VAL A 130 -1.01 -2.85 -13.63
C VAL A 130 -0.36 -2.34 -12.35
N LEU A 131 0.94 -2.05 -12.40
CA LEU A 131 1.62 -1.25 -11.38
C LEU A 131 1.66 0.20 -11.86
N PHE A 132 1.03 1.10 -11.12
CA PHE A 132 1.10 2.55 -11.36
C PHE A 132 1.96 3.22 -10.29
N VAL A 133 2.90 4.05 -10.71
CA VAL A 133 3.83 4.77 -9.83
C VAL A 133 3.83 6.25 -10.15
N ASP A 134 3.45 7.08 -9.18
CA ASP A 134 3.54 8.54 -9.26
C ASP A 134 3.53 9.14 -7.86
N GLN A 135 4.22 10.28 -7.64
CA GLN A 135 4.29 10.93 -6.32
C GLN A 135 2.98 11.60 -5.91
N SER A 136 2.06 11.86 -6.86
CA SER A 136 0.75 12.44 -6.59
C SER A 136 -0.25 11.38 -6.12
N PRO A 137 -0.74 11.44 -4.86
CA PRO A 137 -1.79 10.54 -4.38
C PRO A 137 -3.08 10.66 -5.18
N ASP A 138 -3.42 11.88 -5.62
CA ASP A 138 -4.65 12.16 -6.40
C ASP A 138 -4.57 11.48 -7.77
N LEU A 139 -3.42 11.58 -8.44
CA LEU A 139 -3.21 10.90 -9.71
C LEU A 139 -3.22 9.38 -9.53
N CYS A 140 -2.63 8.86 -8.46
CA CYS A 140 -2.68 7.45 -8.12
C CYS A 140 -4.13 6.96 -7.90
N ALA A 141 -4.95 7.73 -7.19
CA ALA A 141 -6.36 7.40 -6.96
C ALA A 141 -7.17 7.45 -8.26
N PHE A 142 -6.97 8.48 -9.08
CA PHE A 142 -7.63 8.65 -10.36
C PHE A 142 -7.32 7.49 -11.31
N VAL A 143 -6.05 7.20 -11.57
CA VAL A 143 -5.63 6.14 -12.49
C VAL A 143 -6.10 4.77 -12.00
N ARG A 144 -6.05 4.53 -10.70
CA ARG A 144 -6.58 3.30 -10.10
C ARG A 144 -8.07 3.13 -10.42
N THR A 145 -8.88 4.15 -10.14
CA THR A 145 -10.33 4.10 -10.39
C THR A 145 -10.63 3.89 -11.87
N LEU A 146 -9.98 4.66 -12.73
CA LEU A 146 -10.13 4.59 -14.18
C LEU A 146 -9.85 3.18 -14.71
N LEU A 147 -8.68 2.63 -14.42
CA LEU A 147 -8.26 1.33 -14.93
C LEU A 147 -9.10 0.19 -14.36
N GLN A 148 -9.55 0.29 -13.10
CA GLN A 148 -10.47 -0.68 -12.50
C GLN A 148 -11.82 -0.71 -13.22
N HIS A 149 -12.36 0.44 -13.63
CA HIS A 149 -13.57 0.49 -14.44
C HIS A 149 -13.41 -0.18 -15.82
N HIS A 150 -12.20 -0.26 -16.33
CA HIS A 150 -11.88 -0.93 -17.60
C HIS A 150 -11.39 -2.38 -17.42
N GLY A 151 -11.59 -2.96 -16.24
CA GLY A 151 -11.32 -4.37 -15.98
C GLY A 151 -9.86 -4.71 -15.68
N TYR A 152 -9.00 -3.72 -15.44
CA TYR A 152 -7.64 -3.94 -14.97
C TYR A 152 -7.58 -4.08 -13.46
N GLU A 153 -6.69 -4.93 -12.97
CA GLU A 153 -6.26 -4.87 -11.57
C GLU A 153 -5.14 -3.85 -11.40
N VAL A 154 -5.22 -3.01 -10.37
CA VAL A 154 -4.26 -1.92 -10.19
C VAL A 154 -3.61 -1.98 -8.81
N LEU A 155 -2.28 -1.95 -8.81
CA LEU A 155 -1.45 -1.65 -7.66
C LEU A 155 -0.87 -0.25 -7.86
N SER A 156 -1.19 0.71 -7.00
CA SER A 156 -0.66 2.07 -7.07
C SER A 156 0.22 2.38 -5.87
N THR A 157 1.27 3.16 -6.10
CA THR A 157 2.14 3.65 -5.03
C THR A 157 2.76 4.99 -5.37
N CYS A 158 2.99 5.81 -4.32
CA CYS A 158 3.65 7.10 -4.46
C CYS A 158 5.16 7.04 -4.16
N ARG A 159 5.72 5.85 -3.90
CA ARG A 159 7.13 5.69 -3.56
C ARG A 159 7.79 4.63 -4.42
N MET A 160 8.95 4.94 -4.96
CA MET A 160 9.73 4.02 -5.79
C MET A 160 10.17 2.76 -5.02
N HIS A 161 10.45 2.90 -3.72
CA HIS A 161 10.79 1.75 -2.87
C HIS A 161 9.63 0.75 -2.80
N ASP A 162 8.43 1.24 -2.57
CA ASP A 162 7.22 0.41 -2.54
C ASP A 162 6.95 -0.25 -3.90
N ALA A 163 7.22 0.44 -5.02
CA ALA A 163 7.10 -0.15 -6.35
C ALA A 163 7.99 -1.39 -6.51
N LYS A 164 9.23 -1.34 -6.03
CA LYS A 164 10.15 -2.48 -6.04
C LYS A 164 9.64 -3.64 -5.17
N THR A 165 9.10 -3.31 -3.98
CA THR A 165 8.49 -4.31 -3.08
C THR A 165 7.29 -4.99 -3.75
N LEU A 166 6.43 -4.22 -4.42
CA LEU A 166 5.28 -4.77 -5.16
C LEU A 166 5.72 -5.68 -6.30
N LEU A 167 6.74 -5.30 -7.08
CA LEU A 167 7.28 -6.11 -8.18
C LEU A 167 7.95 -7.40 -7.71
N SER A 168 8.53 -7.41 -6.51
CA SER A 168 9.10 -8.64 -5.94
C SER A 168 8.04 -9.66 -5.51
N ALA A 169 6.83 -9.19 -5.25
CA ALA A 169 5.75 -9.99 -4.69
C ALA A 169 4.65 -10.38 -5.69
N ALA A 170 4.45 -9.57 -6.74
CA ALA A 170 3.39 -9.76 -7.72
C ALA A 170 3.95 -9.74 -9.15
N LYS A 171 3.43 -10.63 -9.99
CA LYS A 171 3.72 -10.58 -11.44
C LYS A 171 2.78 -9.57 -12.06
N VAL A 172 3.33 -8.45 -12.51
CA VAL A 172 2.57 -7.40 -13.20
C VAL A 172 2.69 -7.55 -14.70
N ASP A 173 1.61 -7.21 -15.41
CA ASP A 173 1.57 -7.22 -16.87
C ASP A 173 2.00 -5.85 -17.43
N TYR A 174 1.68 -4.78 -16.71
CA TYR A 174 2.05 -3.41 -17.09
C TYR A 174 2.69 -2.66 -15.95
N ILE A 175 3.72 -1.86 -16.28
CA ILE A 175 4.30 -0.84 -15.40
C ILE A 175 3.99 0.51 -16.03
N VAL A 176 3.19 1.33 -15.36
CA VAL A 176 2.84 2.68 -15.82
C VAL A 176 3.51 3.68 -14.89
N LEU A 177 4.37 4.52 -15.43
CA LEU A 177 5.06 5.59 -14.70
C LEU A 177 4.38 6.92 -14.99
N GLY A 178 3.91 7.58 -13.94
CA GLY A 178 3.36 8.91 -14.02
C GLY A 178 4.44 9.98 -14.26
N PRO A 179 4.02 11.22 -14.58
CA PRO A 179 4.94 12.31 -14.87
C PRO A 179 5.93 12.61 -13.74
N ASP A 180 5.46 12.49 -12.49
CA ASP A 180 6.22 12.76 -11.28
C ASP A 180 6.60 11.46 -10.53
N SER A 181 6.85 10.38 -11.27
CA SER A 181 7.15 9.08 -10.67
C SER A 181 8.46 9.07 -9.86
N SER A 182 9.43 9.90 -10.21
CA SER A 182 10.67 10.08 -9.46
C SER A 182 11.41 11.35 -9.87
N SER A 183 12.40 11.74 -9.05
CA SER A 183 13.36 12.82 -9.38
C SER A 183 14.43 12.42 -10.40
N LEU A 184 14.50 11.13 -10.75
CA LEU A 184 15.43 10.59 -11.75
C LEU A 184 14.77 10.60 -13.15
N PRO A 185 15.57 10.58 -14.23
CA PRO A 185 15.04 10.45 -15.59
C PRO A 185 14.13 9.21 -15.71
N ALA A 186 12.94 9.40 -16.30
CA ALA A 186 11.91 8.36 -16.42
C ALA A 186 12.44 7.07 -17.09
N ASP A 187 13.32 7.20 -18.09
CA ASP A 187 13.93 6.04 -18.77
C ASP A 187 14.81 5.20 -17.84
N SER A 188 15.58 5.84 -16.95
CA SER A 188 16.41 5.16 -15.96
C SER A 188 15.57 4.40 -14.95
N VAL A 189 14.47 5.01 -14.52
CA VAL A 189 13.50 4.40 -13.61
C VAL A 189 12.81 3.21 -14.28
N ALA A 190 12.35 3.40 -15.51
CA ALA A 190 11.72 2.35 -16.32
C ALA A 190 12.65 1.15 -16.49
N ALA A 191 13.93 1.38 -16.84
CA ALA A 191 14.93 0.34 -16.96
C ALA A 191 15.16 -0.42 -15.65
N SER A 192 15.22 0.31 -14.51
CA SER A 192 15.37 -0.29 -13.18
C SER A 192 14.18 -1.18 -12.80
N LEU A 193 12.94 -0.75 -13.05
CA LEU A 193 11.75 -1.54 -12.75
C LEU A 193 11.58 -2.70 -13.74
N LYS A 194 11.91 -2.49 -15.01
CA LYS A 194 11.86 -3.54 -16.03
C LYS A 194 12.84 -4.69 -15.74
N SER A 195 13.98 -4.41 -15.10
CA SER A 195 14.90 -5.47 -14.66
C SER A 195 14.28 -6.41 -13.61
N LEU A 196 13.33 -5.91 -12.80
CA LEU A 196 12.61 -6.69 -11.81
C LEU A 196 11.39 -7.42 -12.40
N ALA A 197 10.81 -6.89 -13.48
CA ALA A 197 9.68 -7.49 -14.19
C ALA A 197 9.93 -7.46 -15.71
N PRO A 198 10.80 -8.33 -16.24
CA PRO A 198 11.24 -8.28 -17.64
C PRO A 198 10.11 -8.48 -18.66
N LYS A 199 9.06 -9.21 -18.26
CA LYS A 199 7.90 -9.49 -19.12
C LYS A 199 6.86 -8.38 -19.12
N ALA A 200 6.89 -7.45 -18.15
CA ALA A 200 5.93 -6.38 -18.08
C ALA A 200 6.15 -5.34 -19.20
N SER A 201 5.06 -4.90 -19.81
CA SER A 201 5.08 -3.76 -20.73
C SER A 201 5.18 -2.45 -19.95
N THR A 202 6.12 -1.57 -20.33
CA THR A 202 6.33 -0.30 -19.62
C THR A 202 5.75 0.86 -20.42
N VAL A 203 4.91 1.66 -19.77
CA VAL A 203 4.27 2.86 -20.31
C VAL A 203 4.73 4.07 -19.52
N LEU A 204 5.17 5.12 -20.20
CA LEU A 204 5.56 6.39 -19.58
C LEU A 204 4.49 7.43 -19.91
N LEU A 205 3.91 8.04 -18.90
CA LEU A 205 3.01 9.19 -19.08
C LEU A 205 3.85 10.45 -19.15
N GLN A 206 3.55 11.29 -20.14
CA GLN A 206 4.24 12.56 -20.35
C GLN A 206 3.70 13.64 -19.41
N ASN A 207 4.41 14.77 -19.29
CA ASN A 207 4.05 15.89 -18.42
C ASN A 207 2.76 16.62 -18.85
N ASP A 208 2.26 16.37 -20.06
CA ASP A 208 0.99 16.85 -20.56
C ASP A 208 -0.21 15.98 -20.11
N PHE A 209 0.06 14.79 -19.55
CA PHE A 209 -0.94 13.96 -18.91
C PHE A 209 -1.43 14.67 -17.63
N LYS A 210 -2.37 15.58 -17.80
CA LYS A 210 -2.96 16.35 -16.69
C LYS A 210 -4.42 15.97 -16.49
N LEU A 211 -4.86 16.07 -15.26
CA LEU A 211 -6.24 15.85 -14.81
C LEU A 211 -7.24 16.91 -15.36
N GLY A 212 -6.85 17.72 -16.36
CA GLY A 212 -7.68 18.80 -16.89
C GLY A 212 -8.95 18.31 -17.61
N ASP A 213 -8.87 17.15 -18.25
CA ASP A 213 -10.02 16.44 -18.81
C ASP A 213 -9.86 14.94 -18.48
N PRO A 214 -10.55 14.48 -17.42
CA PRO A 214 -10.42 13.09 -16.96
C PRO A 214 -10.81 12.04 -18.00
N GLU A 215 -11.79 12.33 -18.86
CA GLU A 215 -12.23 11.38 -19.88
C GLU A 215 -11.16 11.23 -20.97
N GLN A 216 -10.61 12.35 -21.45
CA GLN A 216 -9.56 12.33 -22.47
C GLN A 216 -8.28 11.69 -21.93
N ALA A 217 -7.85 12.05 -20.72
CA ALA A 217 -6.69 11.43 -20.07
C ALA A 217 -6.84 9.92 -19.94
N GLY A 218 -8.06 9.47 -19.63
CA GLY A 218 -8.38 8.05 -19.56
C GLY A 218 -8.24 7.33 -20.89
N LEU A 219 -8.78 7.89 -21.94
CA LEU A 219 -8.69 7.33 -23.29
C LEU A 219 -7.24 7.28 -23.78
N ASP A 220 -6.45 8.29 -23.50
CA ASP A 220 -5.05 8.35 -23.91
C ASP A 220 -4.21 7.31 -23.17
N LEU A 221 -4.43 7.11 -21.86
CA LEU A 221 -3.78 6.05 -21.10
C LEU A 221 -4.11 4.66 -21.68
N LEU A 222 -5.37 4.38 -21.93
CA LEU A 222 -5.80 3.09 -22.48
C LEU A 222 -5.23 2.85 -23.88
N ARG A 223 -5.15 3.87 -24.74
CA ARG A 223 -4.50 3.78 -26.05
C ARG A 223 -3.02 3.46 -25.93
N LEU A 224 -2.30 4.13 -25.02
CA LEU A 224 -0.87 3.88 -24.78
C LEU A 224 -0.61 2.45 -24.29
N MET A 225 -1.49 1.91 -23.44
CA MET A 225 -1.39 0.53 -22.98
C MET A 225 -1.68 -0.48 -24.10
N GLN A 226 -2.67 -0.23 -24.95
CA GLN A 226 -3.01 -1.09 -26.08
C GLN A 226 -1.93 -1.10 -27.20
N GLN A 227 -1.18 -0.01 -27.36
CA GLN A 227 -0.08 0.08 -28.31
C GLN A 227 1.16 -0.73 -27.86
N ARG A 228 1.21 -1.15 -26.60
CA ARG A 228 2.28 -1.98 -26.03
C ARG A 228 1.68 -3.23 -25.36
N PRO A 229 1.16 -4.17 -26.16
CA PRO A 229 0.59 -5.40 -25.63
C PRO A 229 1.65 -6.17 -24.84
N VAL A 230 1.19 -6.98 -23.88
CA VAL A 230 2.04 -7.94 -23.16
C VAL A 230 2.35 -9.09 -24.10
N ASP A 231 3.64 -9.40 -24.31
CA ASP A 231 4.12 -10.56 -25.07
C ASP A 231 3.92 -11.88 -24.30
#